data_0ee08f63551e6dc5b51686613d870f81
#
_entry.id   0ee08f63551e6dc5b51686613d870f81
#
_cell.length_a   1.000
_cell.length_b   1.000
_cell.length_c   1.000
_cell.angle_alpha   90.00
_cell.angle_beta   90.00
_cell.angle_gamma   90.00
#
_symmetry.space_group_name_H-M   'P 1'
#
loop_
_entity.id
_entity.type
_entity.pdbx_description
1 polymer ?
#
loop_
_entity_poly.entity_id
_entity_poly.type
_entity_poly.pdbx_seq_one_letter_code
_entity_poly.pdbx_strand_id
1 'polypeptide(L)'
;MRSFAGRDILSLKDFERNEFFHVFEIADELEPIARERRNTDLLAEKTMVTAFYQPSTRTRLAHEAAMHRLGGHVTGFSDAKMTRAGDFYQESIKDTVHMLEYYGDVLVMRHFQQGAPHEAARWASIPVINAGDGWGEHPTQVLTDLYTVQKETGSVDGKTFVCIGDHRMRTMHSIGYALSQFDAEMVILAPEEMSPTKEF
;
A
#
# COMPACT_ATOMS: atom_id res chain seq x y z
N MET A 1 -14.30 -10.78 11.61
CA MET A 1 -13.26 -10.16 10.77
C MET A 1 -13.37 -10.75 9.37
N ARG A 2 -13.32 -9.93 8.34
CA ARG A 2 -13.29 -10.41 6.94
C ARG A 2 -11.93 -11.05 6.67
N SER A 3 -11.91 -12.11 5.85
CA SER A 3 -10.64 -12.72 5.44
C SER A 3 -9.84 -11.79 4.52
N PHE A 4 -8.52 -11.74 4.72
CA PHE A 4 -7.61 -11.06 3.79
C PHE A 4 -7.23 -11.93 2.59
N ALA A 5 -7.54 -13.24 2.62
CA ALA A 5 -7.23 -14.14 1.51
C ALA A 5 -7.98 -13.72 0.24
N GLY A 6 -7.22 -13.44 -0.82
CA GLY A 6 -7.76 -13.02 -2.11
C GLY A 6 -8.33 -11.59 -2.15
N ARG A 7 -8.16 -10.81 -1.07
CA ARG A 7 -8.69 -9.44 -0.98
C ARG A 7 -7.70 -8.43 -1.54
N ASP A 8 -8.23 -7.46 -2.28
CA ASP A 8 -7.50 -6.26 -2.68
C ASP A 8 -7.26 -5.33 -1.48
N ILE A 9 -6.12 -4.64 -1.48
CA ILE A 9 -5.77 -3.59 -0.51
C ILE A 9 -5.64 -2.26 -1.27
N LEU A 10 -6.76 -1.62 -1.52
CA LEU A 10 -6.83 -0.42 -2.38
C LEU A 10 -6.97 0.87 -1.59
N SER A 11 -7.74 0.84 -0.49
CA SER A 11 -8.08 2.00 0.32
C SER A 11 -8.21 1.62 1.79
N LEU A 12 -7.84 2.53 2.69
CA LEU A 12 -8.08 2.35 4.14
C LEU A 12 -9.49 2.74 4.56
N LYS A 13 -10.31 3.30 3.65
CA LYS A 13 -11.77 3.44 3.84
C LYS A 13 -12.47 2.10 4.02
N ASP A 14 -11.91 1.06 3.40
CA ASP A 14 -12.50 -0.29 3.40
C ASP A 14 -12.09 -1.12 4.61
N PHE A 15 -11.25 -0.56 5.49
CA PHE A 15 -10.78 -1.23 6.69
C PHE A 15 -11.68 -0.96 7.88
N GLU A 16 -12.02 -2.01 8.59
CA GLU A 16 -12.62 -1.94 9.92
C GLU A 16 -11.51 -1.93 10.98
N ARG A 17 -11.80 -1.36 12.15
CA ARG A 17 -10.84 -1.24 13.26
C ARG A 17 -10.12 -2.54 13.61
N ASN A 18 -10.84 -3.65 13.67
CA ASN A 18 -10.27 -4.97 13.99
C ASN A 18 -9.30 -5.49 12.91
N GLU A 19 -9.43 -4.99 11.67
CA GLU A 19 -8.52 -5.37 10.59
C GLU A 19 -7.16 -4.68 10.74
N PHE A 20 -7.11 -3.44 11.27
CA PHE A 20 -5.83 -2.80 11.63
C PHE A 20 -5.11 -3.60 12.70
N PHE A 21 -5.79 -4.00 13.78
CA PHE A 21 -5.17 -4.80 14.83
C PHE A 21 -4.68 -6.15 14.33
N HIS A 22 -5.43 -6.79 13.44
CA HIS A 22 -4.97 -8.02 12.82
C HIS A 22 -3.69 -7.84 12.01
N VAL A 23 -3.59 -6.74 11.23
CA VAL A 23 -2.34 -6.42 10.52
C VAL A 23 -1.19 -6.17 11.50
N PHE A 24 -1.46 -5.50 12.64
CA PHE A 24 -0.44 -5.24 13.66
C PHE A 24 0.02 -6.54 14.34
N GLU A 25 -0.88 -7.46 14.65
CA GLU A 25 -0.55 -8.80 15.21
C GLU A 25 0.37 -9.57 14.24
N ILE A 26 0.02 -9.64 12.96
CA ILE A 26 0.87 -10.27 11.94
C ILE A 26 2.22 -9.55 11.81
N ALA A 27 2.24 -8.23 11.90
CA ALA A 27 3.49 -7.47 11.85
C ALA A 27 4.37 -7.78 13.08
N ASP A 28 3.81 -7.94 14.28
CA ASP A 28 4.54 -8.36 15.48
C ASP A 28 5.14 -9.76 15.32
N GLU A 29 4.42 -10.70 14.71
CA GLU A 29 4.90 -12.05 14.44
C GLU A 29 6.05 -12.06 13.41
N LEU A 30 5.99 -11.18 12.41
CA LEU A 30 6.98 -11.10 11.32
C LEU A 30 8.17 -10.19 11.64
N GLU A 31 8.05 -9.27 12.61
CA GLU A 31 9.10 -8.32 12.97
C GLU A 31 10.46 -9.00 13.29
N PRO A 32 10.52 -10.10 14.08
CA PRO A 32 11.78 -10.79 14.36
C PRO A 32 12.49 -11.28 13.08
N ILE A 33 11.73 -11.75 12.08
CA ILE A 33 12.27 -12.20 10.79
C ILE A 33 13.00 -11.03 10.10
N ALA A 34 12.36 -9.85 10.09
CA ALA A 34 12.93 -8.65 9.46
C ALA A 34 14.15 -8.13 10.23
N ARG A 35 14.07 -8.02 11.56
CA ARG A 35 15.16 -7.51 12.43
C ARG A 35 16.41 -8.40 12.39
N GLU A 36 16.22 -9.70 12.44
CA GLU A 36 17.31 -10.67 12.40
C GLU A 36 17.76 -11.01 10.99
N ARG A 37 17.16 -10.40 9.98
CA ARG A 37 17.44 -10.64 8.55
C ARG A 37 17.35 -12.13 8.16
N ARG A 38 16.43 -12.86 8.81
CA ARG A 38 16.13 -14.25 8.48
C ARG A 38 15.27 -14.37 7.23
N ASN A 39 15.27 -15.55 6.65
CA ASN A 39 14.33 -15.95 5.60
C ASN A 39 13.43 -17.08 6.15
N THR A 40 12.25 -17.22 5.55
CA THR A 40 11.28 -18.28 5.85
C THR A 40 10.74 -18.85 4.54
N ASP A 41 9.95 -19.91 4.61
CA ASP A 41 9.32 -20.53 3.44
C ASP A 41 7.79 -20.27 3.41
N LEU A 42 7.31 -19.26 4.15
CA LEU A 42 5.87 -18.96 4.26
C LEU A 42 5.18 -18.71 2.91
N LEU A 43 5.91 -18.15 1.96
CA LEU A 43 5.44 -17.83 0.61
C LEU A 43 6.27 -18.51 -0.50
N ALA A 44 6.87 -19.68 -0.22
CA ALA A 44 7.82 -20.36 -1.11
C ALA A 44 7.26 -20.61 -2.53
N GLU A 45 5.97 -20.82 -2.67
CA GLU A 45 5.31 -21.11 -3.96
C GLU A 45 4.57 -19.89 -4.53
N LYS A 46 4.82 -18.69 -3.97
CA LYS A 46 4.13 -17.47 -4.36
C LYS A 46 5.03 -16.51 -5.11
N THR A 47 4.47 -15.87 -6.11
CA THR A 47 5.14 -14.82 -6.88
C THR A 47 4.38 -13.50 -6.76
N MET A 48 5.09 -12.45 -6.39
CA MET A 48 4.57 -11.08 -6.40
C MET A 48 4.99 -10.38 -7.68
N VAL A 49 4.03 -9.78 -8.36
CA VAL A 49 4.30 -8.91 -9.53
C VAL A 49 4.31 -7.47 -9.06
N THR A 50 5.37 -6.72 -9.40
CA THR A 50 5.48 -5.28 -9.12
C THR A 50 5.31 -4.45 -10.39
N ALA A 51 4.34 -3.55 -10.40
CA ALA A 51 4.07 -2.63 -11.51
C ALA A 51 4.24 -1.18 -11.04
N PHE A 52 5.46 -0.64 -11.16
CA PHE A 52 5.78 0.71 -10.71
C PHE A 52 5.88 1.67 -11.89
N TYR A 53 4.79 2.39 -12.16
CA TYR A 53 4.72 3.46 -13.17
C TYR A 53 5.31 4.78 -12.67
N GLN A 54 5.52 4.90 -11.36
CA GLN A 54 6.11 6.07 -10.73
C GLN A 54 7.31 5.64 -9.89
N PRO A 55 8.45 6.34 -9.97
CA PRO A 55 9.64 5.98 -9.19
C PRO A 55 9.37 5.84 -7.70
N SER A 56 9.93 4.80 -7.10
CA SER A 56 9.82 4.53 -5.67
C SER A 56 10.98 3.67 -5.19
N THR A 57 11.84 4.22 -4.34
CA THR A 57 12.91 3.46 -3.71
C THR A 57 12.37 2.66 -2.52
N ARG A 58 11.83 3.37 -1.52
CA ARG A 58 11.42 2.77 -0.25
C ARG A 58 10.30 1.76 -0.41
N THR A 59 9.18 2.16 -1.02
CA THR A 59 7.99 1.31 -1.15
C THR A 59 8.30 0.06 -1.97
N ARG A 60 8.94 0.21 -3.12
CA ARG A 60 9.28 -0.93 -3.98
C ARG A 60 10.18 -1.94 -3.27
N LEU A 61 11.32 -1.46 -2.77
CA LEU A 61 12.29 -2.33 -2.11
C LEU A 61 11.74 -2.96 -0.83
N ALA A 62 10.84 -2.29 -0.11
CA ALA A 62 10.19 -2.87 1.07
C ALA A 62 9.31 -4.07 0.70
N HIS A 63 8.44 -3.94 -0.32
CA HIS A 63 7.61 -5.05 -0.78
C HIS A 63 8.45 -6.20 -1.34
N GLU A 64 9.44 -5.91 -2.18
CA GLU A 64 10.32 -6.91 -2.76
C GLU A 64 11.13 -7.65 -1.68
N ALA A 65 11.72 -6.92 -0.74
CA ALA A 65 12.47 -7.50 0.37
C ALA A 65 11.59 -8.34 1.30
N ALA A 66 10.36 -7.90 1.59
CA ALA A 66 9.40 -8.66 2.37
C ALA A 66 9.06 -9.98 1.68
N MET A 67 8.72 -9.94 0.39
CA MET A 67 8.39 -11.15 -0.38
C MET A 67 9.55 -12.15 -0.38
N HIS A 68 10.78 -11.69 -0.63
CA HIS A 68 11.96 -12.55 -0.59
C HIS A 68 12.24 -13.14 0.79
N ARG A 69 12.07 -12.35 1.88
CA ARG A 69 12.26 -12.88 3.24
C ARG A 69 11.22 -13.91 3.64
N LEU A 70 10.03 -13.82 3.07
CA LEU A 70 8.97 -14.80 3.27
C LEU A 70 9.12 -16.04 2.34
N GLY A 71 10.19 -16.11 1.56
CA GLY A 71 10.51 -17.25 0.68
C GLY A 71 9.89 -17.16 -0.71
N GLY A 72 9.15 -16.09 -1.00
CA GLY A 72 8.51 -15.93 -2.30
C GLY A 72 9.40 -15.32 -3.38
N HIS A 73 8.86 -15.24 -4.57
CA HIS A 73 9.52 -14.71 -5.75
C HIS A 73 8.96 -13.33 -6.13
N VAL A 74 9.78 -12.54 -6.84
CA VAL A 74 9.37 -11.23 -7.36
C VAL A 74 9.70 -11.13 -8.83
N THR A 75 8.76 -10.60 -9.59
CA THR A 75 8.96 -10.17 -10.98
C THR A 75 8.23 -8.85 -11.21
N GLY A 76 8.49 -8.15 -12.31
CA GLY A 76 7.78 -6.92 -12.64
C GLY A 76 8.69 -5.83 -13.18
N PHE A 77 8.21 -4.59 -13.14
CA PHE A 77 8.95 -3.44 -13.64
C PHE A 77 8.93 -2.26 -12.65
N SER A 78 9.98 -1.45 -12.73
CA SER A 78 10.16 -0.23 -11.93
C SER A 78 10.19 1.05 -12.77
N ASP A 79 10.15 0.92 -14.07
CA ASP A 79 10.02 2.00 -15.04
C ASP A 79 9.10 1.53 -16.18
N ALA A 80 7.90 2.07 -16.23
CA ALA A 80 6.92 1.72 -17.26
C ALA A 80 7.40 2.09 -18.68
N LYS A 81 8.31 3.07 -18.81
CA LYS A 81 8.88 3.46 -20.12
C LYS A 81 9.67 2.35 -20.79
N MET A 82 10.10 1.36 -20.04
CA MET A 82 10.81 0.16 -20.54
C MET A 82 9.84 -0.97 -20.91
N THR A 83 8.53 -0.70 -20.89
CA THR A 83 7.46 -1.66 -21.16
C THR A 83 6.44 -1.06 -22.12
N ARG A 84 5.54 -1.90 -22.65
CA ARG A 84 4.41 -1.43 -23.48
C ARG A 84 3.42 -0.56 -22.69
N ALA A 85 3.38 -0.69 -21.38
CA ALA A 85 2.52 0.08 -20.49
C ALA A 85 2.88 1.58 -20.43
N GLY A 86 4.13 1.95 -20.74
CA GLY A 86 4.57 3.33 -20.66
C GLY A 86 5.35 3.81 -21.89
N ASP A 87 5.44 3.01 -22.92
CA ASP A 87 6.08 3.37 -24.18
C ASP A 87 5.15 4.18 -25.10
N PHE A 88 5.52 4.32 -26.36
CA PHE A 88 4.74 5.00 -27.37
C PHE A 88 3.31 4.44 -27.55
N TYR A 89 3.11 3.13 -27.32
CA TYR A 89 1.82 2.46 -27.52
C TYR A 89 0.85 2.69 -26.38
N GLN A 90 1.33 3.05 -25.18
CA GLN A 90 0.52 3.31 -23.98
C GLN A 90 -0.56 2.25 -23.75
N GLU A 91 -0.12 1.00 -23.62
CA GLU A 91 -1.02 -0.11 -23.33
C GLU A 91 -1.93 0.21 -22.14
N SER A 92 -3.20 -0.14 -22.22
CA SER A 92 -4.17 0.18 -21.17
C SER A 92 -3.83 -0.55 -19.86
N ILE A 93 -4.26 0.02 -18.72
CA ILE A 93 -4.15 -0.67 -17.41
C ILE A 93 -4.79 -2.06 -17.49
N LYS A 94 -5.96 -2.16 -18.14
CA LYS A 94 -6.65 -3.42 -18.34
C LYS A 94 -5.79 -4.47 -19.02
N ASP A 95 -5.22 -4.12 -20.16
CA ASP A 95 -4.46 -5.09 -20.98
C ASP A 95 -3.15 -5.46 -20.30
N THR A 96 -2.47 -4.47 -19.68
CA THR A 96 -1.27 -4.72 -18.87
C THR A 96 -1.57 -5.66 -17.71
N VAL A 97 -2.67 -5.43 -16.97
CA VAL A 97 -3.07 -6.27 -15.83
C VAL A 97 -3.36 -7.70 -16.26
N HIS A 98 -4.09 -7.89 -17.36
CA HIS A 98 -4.34 -9.24 -17.90
C HIS A 98 -3.06 -9.98 -18.28
N MET A 99 -2.01 -9.27 -18.67
CA MET A 99 -0.71 -9.89 -18.90
C MET A 99 0.02 -10.20 -17.58
N LEU A 100 -0.01 -9.26 -16.61
CA LEU A 100 0.70 -9.39 -15.35
C LEU A 100 0.16 -10.52 -14.47
N GLU A 101 -1.15 -10.78 -14.47
CA GLU A 101 -1.77 -11.82 -13.65
C GLU A 101 -1.32 -13.25 -14.04
N TYR A 102 -0.81 -13.46 -15.25
CA TYR A 102 -0.20 -14.75 -15.63
C TYR A 102 1.14 -15.02 -14.98
N TYR A 103 1.78 -14.00 -14.42
CA TYR A 103 3.14 -14.10 -13.88
C TYR A 103 3.21 -14.17 -12.37
N GLY A 104 2.09 -14.01 -11.66
CA GLY A 104 2.12 -14.07 -10.20
C GLY A 104 0.76 -14.20 -9.52
N ASP A 105 0.83 -14.25 -8.21
CA ASP A 105 -0.28 -14.51 -7.30
C ASP A 105 -0.82 -13.22 -6.64
N VAL A 106 -0.08 -12.12 -6.70
CA VAL A 106 -0.45 -10.81 -6.16
C VAL A 106 0.22 -9.71 -6.97
N LEU A 107 -0.51 -8.62 -7.22
CA LEU A 107 -0.03 -7.45 -7.94
C LEU A 107 0.16 -6.27 -6.97
N VAL A 108 1.37 -5.74 -6.88
CA VAL A 108 1.68 -4.49 -6.17
C VAL A 108 1.83 -3.38 -7.20
N MET A 109 0.87 -2.45 -7.22
CA MET A 109 0.84 -1.37 -8.21
C MET A 109 1.08 0.00 -7.59
N ARG A 110 1.99 0.76 -8.19
CA ARG A 110 2.16 2.19 -7.96
C ARG A 110 2.00 2.96 -9.24
N HIS A 111 1.09 3.93 -9.26
CA HIS A 111 0.77 4.68 -10.47
C HIS A 111 0.75 6.19 -10.21
N PHE A 112 1.02 7.00 -11.23
CA PHE A 112 0.90 8.47 -11.16
C PHE A 112 -0.55 8.94 -11.27
N GLN A 113 -1.43 8.15 -11.86
CA GLN A 113 -2.86 8.45 -11.98
C GLN A 113 -3.61 7.95 -10.75
N GLN A 114 -4.39 8.82 -10.15
CA GLN A 114 -5.30 8.48 -9.07
C GLN A 114 -6.36 7.48 -9.55
N GLY A 115 -6.64 6.45 -8.72
CA GLY A 115 -7.60 5.40 -9.02
C GLY A 115 -7.08 4.25 -9.91
N ALA A 116 -5.84 4.34 -10.41
CA ALA A 116 -5.28 3.28 -11.27
C ALA A 116 -5.26 1.88 -10.60
N PRO A 117 -4.90 1.71 -9.31
CA PRO A 117 -5.02 0.41 -8.64
C PRO A 117 -6.47 -0.08 -8.53
N HIS A 118 -7.44 0.81 -8.37
CA HIS A 118 -8.86 0.45 -8.37
C HIS A 118 -9.32 -0.02 -9.76
N GLU A 119 -8.82 0.62 -10.82
CA GLU A 119 -9.05 0.16 -12.19
C GLU A 119 -8.41 -1.21 -12.40
N ALA A 120 -7.16 -1.40 -11.98
CA ALA A 120 -6.45 -2.68 -12.06
C ALA A 120 -7.23 -3.80 -11.38
N ALA A 121 -7.72 -3.58 -10.16
CA ALA A 121 -8.49 -4.56 -9.40
C ALA A 121 -9.82 -4.99 -10.06
N ARG A 122 -10.40 -4.15 -10.94
CA ARG A 122 -11.60 -4.54 -11.71
C ARG A 122 -11.31 -5.58 -12.79
N TRP A 123 -10.07 -5.68 -13.22
CA TRP A 123 -9.66 -6.53 -14.33
C TRP A 123 -8.78 -7.70 -13.91
N ALA A 124 -8.10 -7.57 -12.75
CA ALA A 124 -7.25 -8.61 -12.20
C ALA A 124 -8.06 -9.77 -11.62
N SER A 125 -7.60 -10.99 -11.83
CA SER A 125 -8.09 -12.18 -11.14
C SER A 125 -7.28 -12.50 -9.86
N ILE A 126 -6.18 -11.78 -9.64
CA ILE A 126 -5.31 -11.86 -8.46
C ILE A 126 -5.45 -10.59 -7.60
N PRO A 127 -5.19 -10.66 -6.29
CA PRO A 127 -5.25 -9.50 -5.42
C PRO A 127 -4.35 -8.35 -5.88
N VAL A 128 -4.85 -7.12 -5.75
CA VAL A 128 -4.12 -5.89 -6.05
C VAL A 128 -3.83 -5.11 -4.78
N ILE A 129 -2.58 -4.71 -4.59
CA ILE A 129 -2.13 -3.87 -3.47
C ILE A 129 -1.75 -2.49 -4.02
N ASN A 130 -2.42 -1.45 -3.53
CA ASN A 130 -2.11 -0.07 -3.84
C ASN A 130 -0.84 0.39 -3.10
N ALA A 131 0.24 0.58 -3.84
CA ALA A 131 1.52 1.08 -3.35
C ALA A 131 1.71 2.60 -3.59
N GLY A 132 0.60 3.31 -3.74
CA GLY A 132 0.50 4.76 -3.95
C GLY A 132 0.02 5.13 -5.35
N ASP A 133 -1.07 5.88 -5.43
CA ASP A 133 -1.72 6.28 -6.67
C ASP A 133 -1.91 7.81 -6.77
N GLY A 134 -1.02 8.48 -7.45
CA GLY A 134 -1.10 9.93 -7.68
C GLY A 134 -1.35 10.72 -6.39
N TRP A 135 -2.46 11.44 -6.35
CA TRP A 135 -2.96 12.18 -5.19
C TRP A 135 -3.99 11.38 -4.35
N GLY A 136 -4.29 10.13 -4.72
CA GLY A 136 -5.31 9.30 -4.08
C GLY A 136 -4.91 8.79 -2.70
N GLU A 137 -4.41 7.56 -2.62
CA GLU A 137 -4.06 6.91 -1.36
C GLU A 137 -2.71 6.19 -1.37
N HIS A 138 -2.20 5.89 -0.17
CA HIS A 138 -1.03 5.02 0.05
C HIS A 138 -1.29 4.13 1.28
N PRO A 139 -2.16 3.13 1.17
CA PRO A 139 -2.60 2.32 2.31
C PRO A 139 -1.45 1.68 3.07
N THR A 140 -0.51 1.05 2.36
CA THR A 140 0.61 0.33 2.99
C THR A 140 1.56 1.26 3.77
N GLN A 141 1.69 2.53 3.38
CA GLN A 141 2.45 3.51 4.15
C GLN A 141 1.78 3.77 5.50
N VAL A 142 0.48 4.04 5.50
CA VAL A 142 -0.24 4.40 6.73
C VAL A 142 -0.40 3.22 7.67
N LEU A 143 -0.56 1.99 7.15
CA LEU A 143 -0.50 0.79 8.00
C LEU A 143 0.83 0.70 8.74
N THR A 144 1.95 1.03 8.09
CA THR A 144 3.27 1.09 8.73
C THR A 144 3.37 2.21 9.76
N ASP A 145 2.84 3.40 9.44
CA ASP A 145 2.86 4.55 10.34
C ASP A 145 2.06 4.27 11.63
N LEU A 146 0.83 3.73 11.50
CA LEU A 146 -0.01 3.40 12.65
C LEU A 146 0.53 2.22 13.45
N TYR A 147 1.11 1.20 12.80
CA TYR A 147 1.81 0.14 13.51
C TYR A 147 2.97 0.69 14.34
N THR A 148 3.74 1.63 13.78
CA THR A 148 4.83 2.29 14.51
C THR A 148 4.30 3.02 15.73
N VAL A 149 3.23 3.81 15.60
CA VAL A 149 2.61 4.49 16.74
C VAL A 149 2.11 3.50 17.78
N GLN A 150 1.40 2.46 17.37
CA GLN A 150 0.93 1.39 18.25
C GLN A 150 2.09 0.76 19.04
N LYS A 151 3.20 0.48 18.35
CA LYS A 151 4.38 -0.18 18.95
C LYS A 151 5.12 0.73 19.94
N GLU A 152 5.33 1.99 19.58
CA GLU A 152 6.12 2.94 20.38
C GLU A 152 5.34 3.54 21.56
N THR A 153 4.01 3.66 21.44
CA THR A 153 3.19 4.35 22.43
C THR A 153 2.16 3.46 23.11
N GLY A 154 2.05 2.20 22.70
CA GLY A 154 1.11 1.20 23.23
C GLY A 154 -0.31 1.33 22.69
N SER A 155 -0.70 2.43 22.06
CA SER A 155 -2.03 2.61 21.48
C SER A 155 -2.03 3.73 20.42
N VAL A 156 -2.87 3.56 19.40
CA VAL A 156 -3.28 4.64 18.49
C VAL A 156 -4.37 5.50 19.15
N ASP A 157 -5.24 4.89 19.96
CA ASP A 157 -6.30 5.63 20.65
C ASP A 157 -5.76 6.62 21.68
N GLY A 158 -6.49 7.70 21.86
CA GLY A 158 -6.16 8.80 22.76
C GLY A 158 -4.96 9.64 22.28
N LYS A 159 -4.53 9.49 21.03
CA LYS A 159 -3.40 10.26 20.49
C LYS A 159 -3.88 11.41 19.61
N THR A 160 -3.09 12.49 19.65
CA THR A 160 -3.23 13.62 18.73
C THR A 160 -2.13 13.52 17.67
N PHE A 161 -2.53 13.36 16.42
CA PHE A 161 -1.64 13.32 15.26
C PHE A 161 -1.53 14.74 14.68
N VAL A 162 -0.38 15.36 14.84
CA VAL A 162 -0.14 16.69 14.25
C VAL A 162 0.53 16.52 12.89
N CYS A 163 -0.23 16.79 11.83
CA CYS A 163 0.22 16.68 10.45
C CYS A 163 0.60 18.06 9.90
N ILE A 164 1.86 18.22 9.51
CA ILE A 164 2.40 19.50 9.03
C ILE A 164 2.86 19.33 7.58
N GLY A 165 2.35 20.19 6.68
CA GLY A 165 2.79 20.21 5.27
C GLY A 165 1.65 20.18 4.27
N ASP A 166 1.89 19.57 3.10
CA ASP A 166 0.90 19.49 2.02
C ASP A 166 -0.11 18.34 2.27
N HIS A 167 -1.33 18.70 2.66
CA HIS A 167 -2.40 17.76 3.00
C HIS A 167 -3.19 17.27 1.78
N ARG A 168 -2.84 17.69 0.59
CA ARG A 168 -3.36 17.12 -0.67
C ARG A 168 -2.64 15.81 -1.02
N MET A 169 -1.55 15.49 -0.31
CA MET A 169 -0.77 14.28 -0.54
C MET A 169 -1.53 13.02 -0.16
N ARG A 170 -1.42 11.99 -0.98
CA ARG A 170 -2.08 10.68 -0.80
C ARG A 170 -1.93 10.04 0.58
N THR A 171 -0.79 10.23 1.24
CA THR A 171 -0.58 9.73 2.60
C THR A 171 -1.47 10.44 3.62
N MET A 172 -1.78 11.71 3.41
CA MET A 172 -2.67 12.48 4.28
C MET A 172 -4.12 12.00 4.14
N HIS A 173 -4.55 11.63 2.94
CA HIS A 173 -5.85 11.01 2.72
C HIS A 173 -5.93 9.66 3.45
N SER A 174 -4.97 8.78 3.23
CA SER A 174 -4.99 7.46 3.88
C SER A 174 -4.92 7.53 5.40
N ILE A 175 -4.15 8.47 5.99
CA ILE A 175 -4.09 8.60 7.45
C ILE A 175 -5.40 9.11 8.04
N GLY A 176 -6.08 10.06 7.36
CA GLY A 176 -7.40 10.53 7.79
C GLY A 176 -8.44 9.39 7.80
N TYR A 177 -8.49 8.58 6.73
CA TYR A 177 -9.37 7.42 6.67
C TYR A 177 -9.05 6.38 7.75
N ALA A 178 -7.78 6.10 7.97
CA ALA A 178 -7.37 5.15 9.02
C ALA A 178 -7.72 5.65 10.41
N LEU A 179 -7.41 6.92 10.73
CA LEU A 179 -7.69 7.49 12.06
C LEU A 179 -9.18 7.58 12.37
N SER A 180 -10.06 7.64 11.36
CA SER A 180 -11.52 7.57 11.58
C SER A 180 -11.99 6.27 12.23
N GLN A 181 -11.16 5.23 12.26
CA GLN A 181 -11.43 3.95 12.91
C GLN A 181 -10.93 3.89 14.36
N PHE A 182 -10.28 4.94 14.85
CA PHE A 182 -9.69 5.03 16.19
C PHE A 182 -10.26 6.22 16.97
N ASP A 183 -10.14 6.16 18.29
CA ASP A 183 -10.38 7.31 19.16
C ASP A 183 -9.13 8.21 19.17
N ALA A 184 -8.88 8.89 18.06
CA ALA A 184 -7.69 9.69 17.85
C ALA A 184 -8.05 11.02 17.19
N GLU A 185 -7.28 12.06 17.48
CA GLU A 185 -7.44 13.40 16.91
C GLU A 185 -6.42 13.64 15.81
N MET A 186 -6.83 14.27 14.71
CA MET A 186 -5.93 14.74 13.65
C MET A 186 -5.93 16.26 13.59
N VAL A 187 -4.78 16.86 13.85
CA VAL A 187 -4.57 18.32 13.74
C VAL A 187 -3.78 18.62 12.48
N ILE A 188 -4.34 19.45 11.62
CA ILE A 188 -3.75 19.82 10.33
C ILE A 188 -3.14 21.21 10.43
N LEU A 189 -1.83 21.31 10.13
CA LEU A 189 -1.10 22.56 10.04
C LEU A 189 -0.57 22.72 8.61
N ALA A 190 -1.26 23.52 7.81
CA ALA A 190 -0.90 23.78 6.41
C ALA A 190 -1.23 25.22 6.01
N PRO A 191 -0.49 25.80 5.04
CA PRO A 191 -0.96 26.96 4.30
C PRO A 191 -2.29 26.65 3.61
N GLU A 192 -3.11 27.67 3.36
CA GLU A 192 -4.43 27.50 2.76
C GLU A 192 -4.39 26.73 1.43
N GLU A 193 -3.41 27.03 0.59
CA GLU A 193 -3.19 26.37 -0.71
C GLU A 193 -2.76 24.89 -0.63
N MET A 194 -2.34 24.43 0.55
CA MET A 194 -1.92 23.04 0.84
C MET A 194 -2.91 22.32 1.76
N SER A 195 -4.03 22.95 2.06
CA SER A 195 -5.09 22.36 2.88
C SER A 195 -5.80 21.22 2.12
N PRO A 196 -6.43 20.27 2.84
CA PRO A 196 -7.23 19.23 2.21
C PRO A 196 -8.31 19.83 1.30
N THR A 197 -8.67 19.10 0.26
CA THR A 197 -9.81 19.49 -0.58
C THR A 197 -11.12 19.29 0.19
N LYS A 198 -12.20 19.95 -0.25
CA LYS A 198 -13.52 19.83 0.38
C LYS A 198 -14.12 18.42 0.29
N GLU A 199 -13.57 17.58 -0.57
CA GLU A 199 -13.99 16.19 -0.77
C GLU A 199 -13.31 15.22 0.21
N PHE A 200 -12.30 15.70 0.89
CA PHE A 200 -11.59 15.00 1.97
C PHE A 200 -12.09 15.56 3.30
#